data_739edc485ea4824d97d2a98e2c47ba97
#
_entry.id   739edc485ea4824d97d2a98e2c47ba97
#
_cell.length_a   1.000
_cell.length_b   1.000
_cell.length_c   1.000
_cell.angle_alpha   90.00
_cell.angle_beta   90.00
_cell.angle_gamma   90.00
#
_symmetry.space_group_name_H-M   'P 1'
#
loop_
_entity.id
_entity.type
_entity.pdbx_description
1 polymer ?
#
loop_
_entity_poly.entity_id
_entity_poly.type
_entity_poly.pdbx_seq_one_letter_code
_entity_poly.pdbx_strand_id
1 'polypeptide(L)'
;MNYAIILSGGIGTRMQMGDFPKQYLEVEKKPILLYTLEQFQKSSAVEKIVIVAADAWREKIRGWMEEDGITKFLAFADAGDTRQESIHNGLTVCMEDSVSENDGVIIHDGVRPLVSEQLIGDCLAALADHEGCMPVLPMNCLLYTSP
;
A
#
# COMPACT_ATOMS: atom_id res chain seq x y z
N MET A 1 -0.10 -4.01 -17.38
CA MET A 1 -0.91 -3.32 -16.34
C MET A 1 -0.20 -3.46 -15.01
N ASN A 2 -0.23 -2.43 -14.15
CA ASN A 2 0.45 -2.48 -12.86
C ASN A 2 -0.54 -2.24 -11.72
N TYR A 3 -0.39 -3.04 -10.67
CA TYR A 3 -1.22 -3.01 -9.47
C TYR A 3 -0.45 -2.43 -8.29
N ALA A 4 -1.13 -1.72 -7.41
CA ALA A 4 -0.63 -1.35 -6.10
C ALA A 4 -1.45 -2.04 -5.01
N ILE A 5 -0.80 -2.77 -4.12
CA ILE A 5 -1.41 -3.35 -2.92
C ILE A 5 -1.02 -2.47 -1.75
N ILE A 6 -2.00 -1.80 -1.16
CA ILE A 6 -1.81 -0.89 -0.04
C ILE A 6 -2.22 -1.60 1.25
N LEU A 7 -1.23 -1.83 2.12
CA LEU A 7 -1.44 -2.53 3.38
C LEU A 7 -1.98 -1.57 4.45
N SER A 8 -3.21 -1.75 4.83
CA SER A 8 -3.94 -0.95 5.82
C SER A 8 -4.63 -1.79 6.90
N GLY A 9 -4.20 -3.04 7.08
CA GLY A 9 -4.81 -3.97 8.02
C GLY A 9 -4.23 -3.98 9.43
N GLY A 10 -3.15 -3.25 9.69
CA GLY A 10 -2.46 -3.24 10.99
C GLY A 10 -3.24 -2.51 12.07
N ILE A 11 -3.24 -3.05 13.28
CA ILE A 11 -3.85 -2.42 14.48
C ILE A 11 -2.92 -1.46 15.23
N GLY A 12 -1.71 -1.23 14.72
CA GLY A 12 -0.81 -0.19 15.23
C GLY A 12 -0.34 -0.39 16.68
N THR A 13 -0.01 -1.63 17.08
CA THR A 13 0.39 -1.99 18.46
C THR A 13 1.62 -1.25 19.00
N ARG A 14 2.39 -0.55 18.13
CA ARG A 14 3.61 0.17 18.53
C ARG A 14 3.37 1.61 18.98
N MET A 15 2.22 2.20 18.69
CA MET A 15 1.87 3.54 19.16
C MET A 15 0.89 3.43 20.34
N GLN A 16 1.25 4.00 21.48
CA GLN A 16 0.44 4.01 22.72
C GLN A 16 -0.81 4.92 22.61
N MET A 17 -1.49 4.91 21.47
CA MET A 17 -2.66 5.76 21.21
C MET A 17 -3.99 4.98 21.29
N GLY A 18 -4.04 3.90 22.08
CA GLY A 18 -5.22 3.05 22.18
C GLY A 18 -5.41 2.17 20.94
N ASP A 19 -6.62 1.64 20.77
CA ASP A 19 -6.97 0.70 19.69
C ASP A 19 -7.21 1.37 18.32
N PHE A 20 -6.87 2.66 18.17
CA PHE A 20 -7.10 3.38 16.92
C PHE A 20 -5.94 3.15 15.94
N PRO A 21 -6.20 2.58 14.75
CA PRO A 21 -5.15 2.31 13.76
C PRO A 21 -4.49 3.60 13.26
N LYS A 22 -3.15 3.65 13.28
CA LYS A 22 -2.38 4.84 12.91
C LYS A 22 -2.59 5.30 11.47
N GLN A 23 -2.91 4.39 10.54
CA GLN A 23 -3.18 4.71 9.14
C GLN A 23 -4.44 5.57 8.95
N TYR A 24 -5.33 5.60 9.93
CA TYR A 24 -6.55 6.39 9.92
C TYR A 24 -6.48 7.67 10.76
N LEU A 25 -5.33 7.94 11.39
CA LEU A 25 -5.08 9.22 12.05
C LEU A 25 -5.17 10.34 11.02
N GLU A 26 -5.82 11.43 11.41
CA GLU A 26 -6.02 12.57 10.53
C GLU A 26 -4.89 13.60 10.66
N VAL A 27 -4.42 14.07 9.52
CA VAL A 27 -3.57 15.25 9.39
C VAL A 27 -4.36 16.26 8.55
N GLU A 28 -4.61 17.43 9.08
CA GLU A 28 -5.44 18.46 8.42
C GLU A 28 -6.82 17.92 7.98
N LYS A 29 -7.47 17.15 8.86
CA LYS A 29 -8.79 16.54 8.64
C LYS A 29 -8.85 15.44 7.56
N LYS A 30 -7.70 14.94 7.12
CA LYS A 30 -7.61 13.85 6.14
C LYS A 30 -6.83 12.68 6.73
N PRO A 31 -7.36 11.44 6.69
CA PRO A 31 -6.62 10.26 7.13
C PRO A 31 -5.30 10.07 6.38
N ILE A 32 -4.26 9.62 7.08
CA ILE A 32 -2.93 9.39 6.47
C ILE A 32 -3.03 8.44 5.26
N LEU A 33 -3.87 7.41 5.35
CA LEU A 33 -4.12 6.48 4.25
C LEU A 33 -4.45 7.20 2.94
N LEU A 34 -5.27 8.26 2.98
CA LEU A 34 -5.66 8.99 1.76
C LEU A 34 -4.49 9.72 1.12
N TYR A 35 -3.58 10.29 1.91
CA TYR A 35 -2.36 10.89 1.37
C TYR A 35 -1.52 9.86 0.62
N THR A 36 -1.44 8.63 1.15
CA THR A 36 -0.77 7.52 0.45
C THR A 36 -1.50 7.16 -0.83
N LEU A 37 -2.81 6.95 -0.78
CA LEU A 37 -3.62 6.59 -1.95
C LEU A 37 -3.54 7.64 -3.06
N GLU A 38 -3.49 8.93 -2.72
CA GLU A 38 -3.33 10.02 -3.69
C GLU A 38 -2.05 9.88 -4.51
N GLN A 39 -0.95 9.44 -3.91
CA GLN A 39 0.32 9.25 -4.64
C GLN A 39 0.18 8.15 -5.69
N PHE A 40 -0.49 7.06 -5.37
CA PHE A 40 -0.76 5.98 -6.32
C PHE A 40 -1.83 6.36 -7.36
N GLN A 41 -2.82 7.15 -6.96
CA GLN A 41 -3.83 7.70 -7.87
C GLN A 41 -3.21 8.61 -8.94
N LYS A 42 -2.25 9.45 -8.56
CA LYS A 42 -1.55 10.36 -9.47
C LYS A 42 -0.55 9.65 -10.39
N SER A 43 0.01 8.53 -9.95
CA SER A 43 1.03 7.81 -10.71
C SER A 43 0.48 7.27 -12.03
N SER A 44 1.06 7.68 -13.14
CA SER A 44 0.73 7.14 -14.46
C SER A 44 1.18 5.69 -14.65
N ALA A 45 2.05 5.20 -13.78
CA ALA A 45 2.60 3.84 -13.84
C ALA A 45 1.72 2.79 -13.14
N VAL A 46 0.70 3.20 -12.37
CA VAL A 46 -0.21 2.30 -11.64
C VAL A 46 -1.63 2.47 -12.19
N GLU A 47 -2.26 1.39 -12.56
CA GLU A 47 -3.62 1.39 -13.10
C GLU A 47 -4.68 0.99 -12.07
N LYS A 48 -4.34 0.09 -11.14
CA LYS A 48 -5.31 -0.44 -10.17
C LYS A 48 -4.75 -0.49 -8.75
N ILE A 49 -5.60 -0.22 -7.77
CA ILE A 49 -5.26 -0.20 -6.35
C ILE A 49 -6.12 -1.22 -5.61
N VAL A 50 -5.46 -2.15 -4.91
CA VAL A 50 -6.07 -3.07 -3.95
C VAL A 50 -5.72 -2.59 -2.55
N ILE A 51 -6.70 -2.51 -1.66
CA ILE A 51 -6.49 -2.10 -0.27
C ILE A 51 -6.74 -3.28 0.65
N VAL A 52 -5.71 -3.67 1.42
CA VAL A 52 -5.86 -4.67 2.47
C VAL A 52 -6.34 -3.96 3.73
N ALA A 53 -7.56 -4.23 4.14
CA ALA A 53 -8.18 -3.55 5.29
C ALA A 53 -9.14 -4.46 6.06
N ALA A 54 -9.23 -4.25 7.37
CA ALA A 54 -10.23 -4.89 8.21
C ALA A 54 -11.65 -4.45 7.81
N ASP A 55 -12.61 -5.38 7.87
CA ASP A 55 -14.00 -5.15 7.46
C ASP A 55 -14.63 -3.92 8.12
N ALA A 56 -14.35 -3.70 9.40
CA ALA A 56 -14.91 -2.59 10.17
C ALA A 56 -14.57 -1.20 9.60
N TRP A 57 -13.51 -1.08 8.82
CA TRP A 57 -13.05 0.19 8.25
C TRP A 57 -13.40 0.40 6.78
N ARG A 58 -13.81 -0.64 6.08
CA ARG A 58 -14.01 -0.60 4.61
C ARG A 58 -15.03 0.45 4.17
N GLU A 59 -16.15 0.56 4.86
CA GLU A 59 -17.16 1.57 4.51
C GLU A 59 -16.64 2.99 4.68
N LYS A 60 -15.93 3.27 5.77
CA LYS A 60 -15.29 4.58 5.98
C LYS A 60 -14.27 4.89 4.90
N ILE A 61 -13.42 3.90 4.56
CA ILE A 61 -12.42 4.05 3.51
C ILE A 61 -13.10 4.34 2.16
N ARG A 62 -14.20 3.67 1.83
CA ARG A 62 -14.97 3.97 0.61
C ARG A 62 -15.45 5.40 0.57
N GLY A 63 -16.05 5.89 1.65
CA GLY A 63 -16.52 7.28 1.74
C GLY A 63 -15.39 8.28 1.56
N TRP A 64 -14.25 8.06 2.20
CA TRP A 64 -13.06 8.92 2.06
C TRP A 64 -12.51 8.91 0.63
N MET A 65 -12.46 7.74 -0.02
CA MET A 65 -12.01 7.63 -1.41
C MET A 65 -12.92 8.35 -2.40
N GLU A 66 -14.23 8.26 -2.20
CA GLU A 66 -15.22 8.97 -3.04
C GLU A 66 -15.06 10.51 -2.91
N GLU A 67 -14.92 11.00 -1.68
CA GLU A 67 -14.71 12.44 -1.42
C GLU A 67 -13.40 12.95 -2.02
N ASP A 68 -12.35 12.11 -2.00
CA ASP A 68 -11.00 12.48 -2.44
C ASP A 68 -10.73 12.18 -3.93
N GLY A 69 -11.69 11.60 -4.64
CA GLY A 69 -11.57 11.33 -6.07
C GLY A 69 -10.64 10.17 -6.43
N ILE A 70 -10.53 9.14 -5.56
CA ILE A 70 -9.78 7.93 -5.87
C ILE A 70 -10.59 7.05 -6.81
N THR A 71 -10.14 6.91 -8.05
CA THR A 71 -10.84 6.18 -9.11
C THR A 71 -10.19 4.84 -9.49
N LYS A 72 -8.94 4.63 -9.12
CA LYS A 72 -8.19 3.40 -9.43
C LYS A 72 -8.46 2.24 -8.48
N PHE A 73 -9.28 2.45 -7.45
CA PHE A 73 -9.64 1.40 -6.51
C PHE A 73 -10.32 0.23 -7.21
N LEU A 74 -9.75 -0.96 -7.03
CA LEU A 74 -10.28 -2.21 -7.56
C LEU A 74 -11.15 -2.94 -6.54
N ALA A 75 -10.56 -3.31 -5.41
CA ALA A 75 -11.24 -4.08 -4.38
C ALA A 75 -10.49 -4.01 -3.04
N PHE A 76 -11.18 -4.43 -1.97
CA PHE A 76 -10.55 -4.74 -0.69
C PHE A 76 -10.08 -6.19 -0.67
N ALA A 77 -8.98 -6.43 0.05
CA ALA A 77 -8.54 -7.76 0.47
C ALA A 77 -8.60 -7.85 1.99
N ASP A 78 -8.72 -9.07 2.51
CA ASP A 78 -8.78 -9.31 3.94
C ASP A 78 -7.43 -9.08 4.61
N ALA A 79 -7.45 -8.43 5.76
CA ALA A 79 -6.30 -8.34 6.63
C ALA A 79 -6.00 -9.72 7.22
N GLY A 80 -4.75 -10.16 7.09
CA GLY A 80 -4.29 -11.41 7.70
C GLY A 80 -3.76 -11.19 9.12
N ASP A 81 -3.48 -12.27 9.82
CA ASP A 81 -2.86 -12.23 11.15
C ASP A 81 -1.39 -11.78 11.07
N THR A 82 -0.77 -11.96 9.92
CA THR A 82 0.60 -11.53 9.62
C THR A 82 0.63 -10.58 8.42
N ARG A 83 1.75 -9.83 8.30
CA ARG A 83 2.00 -9.00 7.12
C ARG A 83 2.06 -9.85 5.84
N GLN A 84 2.68 -11.01 5.90
CA GLN A 84 2.77 -11.93 4.76
C GLN A 84 1.40 -12.44 4.31
N GLU A 85 0.54 -12.80 5.25
CA GLU A 85 -0.82 -13.21 4.95
C GLU A 85 -1.64 -12.09 4.31
N SER A 86 -1.51 -10.87 4.83
CA SER A 86 -2.13 -9.68 4.23
C SER A 86 -1.66 -9.44 2.79
N ILE A 87 -0.37 -9.61 2.52
CA ILE A 87 0.20 -9.50 1.17
C ILE A 87 -0.37 -10.60 0.26
N HIS A 88 -0.42 -11.83 0.75
CA HIS A 88 -0.98 -12.97 0.01
C HIS A 88 -2.44 -12.72 -0.37
N ASN A 89 -3.25 -12.23 0.57
CA ASN A 89 -4.65 -11.90 0.31
C ASN A 89 -4.80 -10.81 -0.77
N GLY A 90 -3.96 -9.78 -0.70
CA GLY A 90 -3.91 -8.74 -1.74
C GLY A 90 -3.53 -9.28 -3.12
N LEU A 91 -2.52 -10.16 -3.18
CA LEU A 91 -2.11 -10.81 -4.43
C LEU A 91 -3.22 -11.69 -5.01
N THR A 92 -3.95 -12.40 -4.16
CA THR A 92 -5.10 -13.21 -4.60
C THR A 92 -6.14 -12.35 -5.31
N VAL A 93 -6.45 -11.17 -4.80
CA VAL A 93 -7.37 -10.23 -5.46
C VAL A 93 -6.84 -9.79 -6.84
N CYS A 94 -5.54 -9.52 -6.96
CA CYS A 94 -4.93 -9.21 -8.27
C CYS A 94 -5.06 -10.38 -9.24
N MET A 95 -4.85 -11.61 -8.77
CA MET A 95 -4.98 -12.82 -9.60
C MET A 95 -6.40 -13.04 -10.08
N GLU A 96 -7.40 -12.76 -9.26
CA GLU A 96 -8.82 -12.82 -9.64
C GLU A 96 -9.20 -11.76 -10.68
N ASP A 97 -8.51 -10.64 -10.72
CA ASP A 97 -8.68 -9.58 -11.73
C ASP A 97 -7.91 -9.83 -13.04
N SER A 98 -7.39 -11.02 -13.23
CA SER A 98 -6.68 -11.42 -14.45
C SER A 98 -5.31 -10.76 -14.64
N VAL A 99 -4.54 -10.63 -13.56
CA VAL A 99 -3.13 -10.20 -13.64
C VAL A 99 -2.35 -11.17 -14.56
N SER A 100 -1.50 -10.61 -15.39
CA SER A 100 -0.64 -11.38 -16.31
C SER A 100 0.80 -11.48 -15.79
N GLU A 101 1.58 -12.39 -16.33
CA GLU A 101 3.01 -12.58 -15.97
C GLU A 101 3.87 -11.32 -16.24
N ASN A 102 3.40 -10.42 -17.10
CA ASN A 102 4.10 -9.18 -17.43
C ASN A 102 3.62 -7.98 -16.61
N ASP A 103 2.66 -8.17 -15.72
CA ASP A 103 2.13 -7.08 -14.88
C ASP A 103 2.97 -6.90 -13.63
N GLY A 104 3.25 -5.64 -13.29
CA GLY A 104 3.94 -5.31 -12.05
C GLY A 104 2.99 -5.22 -10.86
N VAL A 105 3.46 -5.62 -9.69
CA VAL A 105 2.74 -5.44 -8.42
C VAL A 105 3.63 -4.72 -7.43
N ILE A 106 3.18 -3.56 -6.96
CA ILE A 106 3.80 -2.82 -5.86
C ILE A 106 3.09 -3.16 -4.55
N ILE A 107 3.85 -3.47 -3.52
CA ILE A 107 3.36 -3.65 -2.16
C ILE A 107 3.84 -2.47 -1.33
N HIS A 108 2.91 -1.73 -0.74
CA HIS A 108 3.22 -0.49 -0.01
C HIS A 108 2.40 -0.36 1.27
N ASP A 109 3.01 0.22 2.30
CA ASP A 109 2.32 0.46 3.57
C ASP A 109 1.43 1.71 3.50
N GLY A 110 0.19 1.59 3.94
CA GLY A 110 -0.78 2.70 3.93
C GLY A 110 -0.41 3.89 4.81
N VAL A 111 0.53 3.71 5.76
CA VAL A 111 1.03 4.76 6.66
C VAL A 111 2.29 5.47 6.14
N ARG A 112 2.68 5.25 4.89
CA ARG A 112 3.86 5.87 4.28
C ARG A 112 3.47 6.84 3.16
N PRO A 113 2.98 8.04 3.50
CA PRO A 113 2.40 8.98 2.53
C PRO A 113 3.42 9.75 1.71
N LEU A 114 4.73 9.67 2.04
CA LEU A 114 5.77 10.46 1.40
C LEU A 114 6.41 9.76 0.19
N VAL A 115 5.84 8.66 -0.27
CA VAL A 115 6.26 8.02 -1.51
C VAL A 115 6.02 8.96 -2.70
N SER A 116 7.01 9.09 -3.60
CA SER A 116 6.89 9.94 -4.78
C SER A 116 6.42 9.15 -6.01
N GLU A 117 5.80 9.83 -6.96
CA GLU A 117 5.47 9.24 -8.27
C GLU A 117 6.72 8.72 -8.98
N GLN A 118 7.85 9.44 -8.87
CA GLN A 118 9.10 9.01 -9.46
C GLN A 118 9.60 7.69 -8.85
N LEU A 119 9.56 7.55 -7.54
CA LEU A 119 9.98 6.31 -6.88
C LEU A 119 9.09 5.13 -7.30
N ILE A 120 7.79 5.33 -7.37
CA ILE A 120 6.84 4.32 -7.87
C ILE A 120 7.20 3.89 -9.29
N GLY A 121 7.41 4.86 -10.18
CA GLY A 121 7.78 4.61 -11.56
C GLY A 121 9.12 3.90 -11.71
N ASP A 122 10.15 4.31 -10.95
CA ASP A 122 11.49 3.71 -10.99
C ASP A 122 11.46 2.25 -10.51
N CYS A 123 10.70 1.94 -9.46
CA CYS A 123 10.54 0.57 -8.99
C CYS A 123 9.86 -0.33 -10.02
N LEU A 124 8.81 0.16 -10.69
CA LEU A 124 8.14 -0.60 -11.73
C LEU A 124 9.00 -0.76 -12.99
N ALA A 125 9.75 0.27 -13.37
CA ALA A 125 10.68 0.19 -14.49
C ALA A 125 11.80 -0.84 -14.26
N ALA A 126 12.28 -0.99 -13.03
CA ALA A 126 13.29 -1.99 -12.69
C ALA A 126 12.82 -3.43 -12.90
N LEU A 127 11.52 -3.69 -12.89
CA LEU A 127 10.97 -5.02 -13.15
C LEU A 127 11.13 -5.49 -14.60
N ALA A 128 11.50 -4.60 -15.52
CA ALA A 128 11.82 -4.99 -16.91
C ALA A 128 13.04 -5.91 -16.96
N ASP A 129 14.00 -5.75 -16.05
CA ASP A 129 15.27 -6.49 -16.02
C ASP A 129 15.44 -7.35 -14.76
N HIS A 130 14.53 -7.23 -13.78
CA HIS A 130 14.63 -7.89 -12.49
C HIS A 130 13.28 -8.47 -12.04
N GLU A 131 13.31 -9.58 -11.33
CA GLU A 131 12.10 -10.22 -10.76
C GLU A 131 11.52 -9.46 -9.55
N GLY A 132 12.30 -8.60 -8.94
CA GLY A 132 11.88 -7.79 -7.80
C GLY A 132 12.77 -6.58 -7.59
N CYS A 133 12.21 -5.54 -6.99
CA CYS A 133 12.90 -4.31 -6.65
C CYS A 133 12.46 -3.82 -5.27
N MET A 134 13.43 -3.40 -4.46
CA MET A 134 13.17 -2.78 -3.17
C MET A 134 14.02 -1.51 -3.05
N PRO A 135 13.41 -0.33 -2.87
CA PRO A 135 14.17 0.90 -2.67
C PRO A 135 14.84 0.87 -1.30
N VAL A 136 16.09 1.30 -1.26
CA VAL A 136 16.87 1.38 -0.03
C VAL A 136 17.62 2.71 0.06
N LEU A 137 17.89 3.14 1.29
CA LEU A 137 18.78 4.28 1.53
C LEU A 137 20.18 3.77 1.92
N PRO A 138 21.25 4.43 1.45
CA PRO A 138 22.59 4.13 1.93
C PRO A 138 22.68 4.38 3.44
N MET A 139 23.25 3.42 4.16
CA MET A 139 23.46 3.59 5.61
C MET A 139 24.91 3.93 5.89
N ASN A 140 25.11 4.99 6.65
CA ASN A 140 26.44 5.49 7.02
C ASN A 140 26.94 4.94 8.38
N CYS A 141 26.26 3.95 8.95
CA CYS A 141 26.64 3.32 10.21
C CYS A 141 26.69 1.80 10.10
N LEU A 142 27.46 1.17 11.01
CA LEU A 142 27.53 -0.28 11.09
C LEU A 142 26.21 -0.83 11.65
N LEU A 143 25.64 -1.79 10.93
CA LEU A 143 24.53 -2.59 11.42
C LEU A 143 25.10 -3.82 12.13
N TYR A 144 24.86 -3.90 13.43
CA TYR A 144 25.13 -5.12 14.18
C TYR A 144 23.86 -5.97 14.20
N THR A 145 23.92 -7.14 13.62
CA THR A 145 22.90 -8.17 13.84
C THR A 145 23.23 -8.89 15.12
N SER A 146 22.31 -8.90 16.09
CA SER A 146 22.43 -9.78 17.24
C SER A 146 22.44 -11.22 16.82
N PRO A 147 23.33 -12.05 17.38
CA PRO A 147 23.32 -13.48 17.11
C PRO A 147 22.05 -14.17 17.57
#